data_ffab72548468d518a6959ec504471f64
#
_entry.id   ffab72548468d518a6959ec504471f64
#
_cell.length_a   1.000
_cell.length_b   1.000
_cell.length_c   1.000
_cell.angle_alpha   90.00
_cell.angle_beta   90.00
_cell.angle_gamma   90.00
#
_symmetry.space_group_name_H-M   'P 1'
#
loop_
_entity.id
_entity.type
_entity.pdbx_description
1 polymer ?
#
loop_
_entity_poly.entity_id
_entity_poly.type
_entity_poly.pdbx_seq_one_letter_code
_entity_poly.pdbx_strand_id
1 'polypeptide(L)'
;MTHIGVIPKDLAIGPFWPQISDLISKAMPYGRGEYTIDDIRDGIASGAMFALGVVNAGTVEFVITATIAQFPRKRVLYVQYGAGQGGNRAAAALTVAAKTLEADWIETRCRASVATLYRRIGFDTSYQVAILETSN
;
A
#
# COMPACT_ATOMS: atom_id res chain seq x y z
N MET A 1 19.33 7.25 9.16
CA MET A 1 18.95 5.84 9.16
C MET A 1 17.76 5.62 8.26
N THR A 2 17.78 4.57 7.47
CA THR A 2 16.70 4.24 6.53
C THR A 2 15.94 3.02 7.04
N HIS A 3 14.61 3.11 7.06
CA HIS A 3 13.72 1.99 7.34
C HIS A 3 12.94 1.64 6.06
N ILE A 4 12.92 0.37 5.72
CA ILE A 4 12.19 -0.15 4.55
C ILE A 4 11.31 -1.31 5.03
N GLY A 5 10.02 -1.25 4.75
CA GLY A 5 9.05 -2.28 5.10
C GLY A 5 7.87 -1.74 5.88
N VAL A 6 7.34 -2.54 6.80
CA VAL A 6 6.18 -2.14 7.62
C VAL A 6 6.58 -1.00 8.55
N ILE A 7 5.85 0.09 8.49
CA ILE A 7 6.00 1.21 9.44
C ILE A 7 5.21 0.84 10.70
N PRO A 8 5.85 0.78 11.87
CA PRO A 8 5.12 0.48 13.11
C PRO A 8 3.92 1.41 13.29
N LYS A 9 2.78 0.84 13.68
CA LYS A 9 1.52 1.60 13.68
C LYS A 9 1.58 2.85 14.57
N ASP A 10 2.24 2.77 15.71
CA ASP A 10 2.34 3.92 16.62
C ASP A 10 3.12 5.08 15.99
N LEU A 11 4.10 4.77 15.15
CA LEU A 11 4.84 5.79 14.39
C LEU A 11 3.99 6.29 13.21
N ALA A 12 3.29 5.38 12.54
CA ALA A 12 2.48 5.73 11.37
C ALA A 12 1.33 6.68 11.72
N ILE A 13 0.57 6.39 12.79
CA ILE A 13 -0.54 7.25 13.21
C ILE A 13 -0.11 8.39 14.13
N GLY A 14 1.14 8.38 14.61
CA GLY A 14 1.72 9.39 15.46
C GLY A 14 2.59 10.38 14.68
N PRO A 15 3.92 10.36 14.89
CA PRO A 15 4.79 11.38 14.32
C PRO A 15 4.84 11.39 12.79
N PHE A 16 4.60 10.28 12.13
CA PHE A 16 4.65 10.22 10.67
C PHE A 16 3.28 10.45 10.00
N TRP A 17 2.20 10.51 10.77
CA TRP A 17 0.86 10.64 10.19
C TRP A 17 0.69 11.86 9.27
N PRO A 18 1.16 13.07 9.63
CA PRO A 18 1.03 14.21 8.72
C PRO A 18 1.67 13.97 7.36
N GLN A 19 2.84 13.34 7.32
CA GLN A 19 3.51 13.02 6.05
C GLN A 19 2.76 11.93 5.27
N ILE A 20 2.34 10.87 5.97
CA ILE A 20 1.58 9.76 5.36
C ILE A 20 0.26 10.27 4.81
N SER A 21 -0.47 11.04 5.59
CA SER A 21 -1.75 11.64 5.19
C SER A 21 -1.61 12.49 3.93
N ASP A 22 -0.58 13.33 3.90
CA ASP A 22 -0.32 14.19 2.73
C ASP A 22 -0.04 13.37 1.47
N LEU A 23 0.82 12.36 1.58
CA LEU A 23 1.17 11.52 0.43
C LEU A 23 -0.02 10.69 -0.04
N ILE A 24 -0.70 10.00 0.86
CA ILE A 24 -1.81 9.11 0.50
C ILE A 24 -2.98 9.90 -0.07
N SER A 25 -3.26 11.09 0.45
CA SER A 25 -4.32 11.95 -0.07
C SER A 25 -4.12 12.30 -1.55
N LYS A 26 -2.88 12.34 -2.02
CA LYS A 26 -2.58 12.56 -3.45
C LYS A 26 -2.90 11.35 -4.32
N ALA A 27 -2.84 10.15 -3.77
CA ALA A 27 -3.14 8.92 -4.50
C ALA A 27 -4.63 8.57 -4.50
N MET A 28 -5.38 9.01 -3.51
CA MET A 28 -6.78 8.62 -3.31
C MET A 28 -7.72 8.99 -4.47
N PRO A 29 -7.53 10.13 -5.17
CA PRO A 29 -8.39 10.44 -6.32
C PRO A 29 -8.34 9.42 -7.46
N TYR A 30 -7.30 8.60 -7.52
CA TYR A 30 -7.17 7.54 -8.53
C TYR A 30 -7.90 6.25 -8.14
N GLY A 31 -8.43 6.17 -6.93
CA GLY A 31 -9.30 5.09 -6.48
C GLY A 31 -10.76 5.35 -6.86
N ARG A 32 -11.65 4.55 -6.29
CA ARG A 32 -13.09 4.61 -6.58
C ARG A 32 -13.91 5.02 -5.36
N GLY A 33 -13.31 5.75 -4.42
CA GLY A 33 -14.00 6.22 -3.23
C GLY A 33 -14.18 5.16 -2.14
N GLU A 34 -13.35 4.12 -2.15
CA GLU A 34 -13.44 3.02 -1.17
C GLU A 34 -13.12 3.48 0.26
N TYR A 35 -12.25 4.47 0.39
CA TYR A 35 -11.78 4.95 1.71
C TYR A 35 -11.75 6.47 1.76
N THR A 36 -11.98 7.01 2.97
CA THR A 36 -11.57 8.36 3.32
C THR A 36 -10.20 8.29 3.99
N ILE A 37 -9.53 9.44 4.14
CA ILE A 37 -8.24 9.48 4.84
C ILE A 37 -8.40 9.06 6.32
N ASP A 38 -9.53 9.38 6.93
CA ASP A 38 -9.82 8.96 8.30
C ASP A 38 -10.02 7.45 8.39
N ASP A 39 -10.65 6.82 7.40
CA ASP A 39 -10.78 5.37 7.33
C ASP A 39 -9.41 4.70 7.32
N ILE A 40 -8.46 5.28 6.59
CA ILE A 40 -7.08 4.75 6.50
C ILE A 40 -6.39 4.86 7.85
N ARG A 41 -6.50 6.01 8.51
CA ARG A 41 -5.92 6.20 9.84
C ARG A 41 -6.51 5.22 10.85
N ASP A 42 -7.82 5.07 10.85
CA ASP A 42 -8.53 4.15 11.75
C ASP A 42 -8.14 2.70 11.47
N GLY A 43 -8.01 2.35 10.20
CA GLY A 43 -7.56 1.01 9.78
C GLY A 43 -6.16 0.68 10.28
N ILE A 44 -5.23 1.63 10.17
CA ILE A 44 -3.87 1.45 10.67
C ILE A 44 -3.87 1.35 12.19
N ALA A 45 -4.62 2.21 12.86
CA ALA A 45 -4.70 2.22 14.33
C ALA A 45 -5.28 0.90 14.88
N SER A 46 -6.26 0.32 14.20
CA SER A 46 -6.88 -0.94 14.61
C SER A 46 -6.09 -2.19 14.23
N GLY A 47 -5.10 -2.07 13.36
CA GLY A 47 -4.35 -3.19 12.81
C GLY A 47 -5.01 -3.87 11.62
N ALA A 48 -6.15 -3.35 11.15
CA ALA A 48 -6.83 -3.88 9.95
C ALA A 48 -6.09 -3.50 8.67
N MET A 49 -5.31 -2.43 8.70
CA MET A 49 -4.54 -1.93 7.57
C MET A 49 -3.10 -1.69 8.02
N PHE A 50 -2.18 -1.76 7.08
CA PHE A 50 -0.76 -1.55 7.31
C PHE A 50 -0.25 -0.37 6.48
N ALA A 51 0.63 0.42 7.06
CA ALA A 51 1.44 1.37 6.33
C ALA A 51 2.80 0.73 6.06
N LEU A 52 3.19 0.68 4.80
CA LEU A 52 4.47 0.14 4.35
C LEU A 52 5.23 1.27 3.69
N GLY A 53 6.53 1.28 3.78
CA GLY A 53 7.21 2.34 3.06
C GLY A 53 8.70 2.43 3.26
N VAL A 54 9.21 3.56 2.86
CA VAL A 54 10.60 3.95 3.00
C VAL A 54 10.65 5.22 3.83
N VAL A 55 11.28 5.15 4.99
CA VAL A 55 11.48 6.28 5.88
C VAL A 55 12.98 6.50 6.03
N ASN A 56 13.45 7.69 5.74
CA ASN A 56 14.86 8.03 5.79
C ASN A 56 15.05 9.29 6.63
N ALA A 57 15.77 9.16 7.75
CA ALA A 57 16.07 10.27 8.64
C ALA A 57 14.83 11.08 9.05
N GLY A 58 13.75 10.39 9.39
CA GLY A 58 12.50 11.01 9.82
C GLY A 58 11.60 11.52 8.69
N THR A 59 12.00 11.32 7.43
CA THR A 59 11.19 11.70 6.26
C THR A 59 10.59 10.45 5.62
N VAL A 60 9.27 10.45 5.44
CA VAL A 60 8.57 9.41 4.71
C VAL A 60 8.74 9.70 3.21
N GLU A 61 9.61 8.95 2.56
CA GLU A 61 9.89 9.13 1.13
C GLU A 61 8.83 8.49 0.25
N PHE A 62 8.34 7.32 0.69
CA PHE A 62 7.32 6.58 -0.01
C PHE A 62 6.46 5.84 1.01
N VAL A 63 5.16 5.77 0.77
CA VAL A 63 4.24 5.03 1.63
C VAL A 63 3.20 4.29 0.79
N ILE A 64 2.88 3.09 1.24
CA ILE A 64 1.87 2.21 0.65
C ILE A 64 0.91 1.81 1.76
N THR A 65 -0.38 1.81 1.47
CA THR A 65 -1.37 1.21 2.37
C THR A 65 -1.78 -0.15 1.84
N ALA A 66 -1.92 -1.11 2.74
CA ALA A 66 -2.23 -2.48 2.38
C ALA A 66 -3.06 -3.16 3.46
N THR A 67 -3.85 -4.13 3.02
CA THR A 67 -4.62 -5.01 3.91
C THR A 67 -4.22 -6.46 3.66
N ILE A 68 -4.55 -7.34 4.61
CA ILE A 68 -4.34 -8.77 4.46
C ILE A 68 -5.67 -9.46 4.20
N ALA A 69 -5.71 -10.29 3.17
CA ALA A 69 -6.80 -11.24 2.97
C ALA A 69 -6.27 -12.65 3.27
N GLN A 70 -6.93 -13.31 4.21
CA GLN A 70 -6.60 -14.67 4.59
C GLN A 70 -7.58 -15.64 3.94
N PHE A 71 -7.08 -16.38 2.95
CA PHE A 71 -7.81 -17.49 2.34
C PHE A 71 -7.46 -18.79 3.07
N PRO A 72 -8.21 -19.89 2.87
CA PRO A 72 -7.89 -21.15 3.57
C PRO A 72 -6.47 -21.64 3.37
N ARG A 73 -5.86 -21.39 2.19
CA ARG A 73 -4.52 -21.89 1.88
C ARG A 73 -3.51 -20.81 1.52
N LYS A 74 -3.94 -19.57 1.38
CA LYS A 74 -3.08 -18.47 0.93
C LYS A 74 -3.39 -17.21 1.70
N ARG A 75 -2.36 -16.44 1.91
CA ARG A 75 -2.43 -15.14 2.59
C ARG A 75 -1.93 -14.10 1.61
N VAL A 76 -2.74 -13.09 1.33
CA VAL A 76 -2.47 -12.11 0.28
C VAL A 76 -2.37 -10.73 0.86
N LEU A 77 -1.33 -10.00 0.48
CA LEU A 77 -1.16 -8.59 0.81
C LEU A 77 -1.76 -7.76 -0.31
N TYR A 78 -2.90 -7.13 -0.04
CA TYR A 78 -3.58 -6.25 -0.98
C TYR A 78 -3.13 -4.81 -0.80
N VAL A 79 -2.58 -4.22 -1.85
CA VAL A 79 -2.18 -2.82 -1.88
C VAL A 79 -3.36 -1.95 -2.34
N GLN A 80 -3.70 -0.91 -1.56
CA GLN A 80 -4.73 0.05 -1.91
C GLN A 80 -4.15 1.29 -2.58
N TYR A 81 -3.25 1.98 -1.89
CA TYR A 81 -2.69 3.24 -2.36
C TYR A 81 -1.17 3.24 -2.19
N GLY A 82 -0.50 3.96 -3.06
CA GLY A 82 0.93 4.20 -2.93
C GLY A 82 1.29 5.58 -3.44
N ALA A 83 2.15 6.28 -2.73
CA ALA A 83 2.56 7.63 -3.09
C ALA A 83 3.94 7.96 -2.56
N GLY A 84 4.64 8.82 -3.26
CA GLY A 84 5.96 9.32 -2.87
C GLY A 84 6.98 9.22 -3.97
N GLN A 85 8.24 9.31 -3.58
CA GLN A 85 9.41 9.29 -4.46
C GLN A 85 10.18 7.99 -4.26
N GLY A 86 10.98 7.61 -5.25
CA GLY A 86 11.86 6.45 -5.11
C GLY A 86 11.18 5.10 -5.42
N GLY A 87 10.51 5.01 -6.57
CA GLY A 87 9.75 3.83 -6.98
C GLY A 87 10.52 2.50 -6.96
N ASN A 88 11.84 2.50 -7.20
CA ASN A 88 12.67 1.29 -7.10
C ASN A 88 12.75 0.75 -5.66
N ARG A 89 12.66 1.63 -4.66
CA ARG A 89 12.60 1.22 -3.24
C ARG A 89 11.23 0.72 -2.85
N ALA A 90 10.18 1.09 -3.56
CA ALA A 90 8.83 0.61 -3.32
C ALA A 90 8.75 -0.91 -3.47
N ALA A 91 9.39 -1.48 -4.49
CA ALA A 91 9.46 -2.93 -4.68
C ALA A 91 10.15 -3.61 -3.49
N ALA A 92 11.24 -3.03 -2.99
CA ALA A 92 11.93 -3.55 -1.80
C ALA A 92 11.03 -3.47 -0.56
N ALA A 93 10.32 -2.37 -0.37
CA ALA A 93 9.41 -2.20 0.76
C ALA A 93 8.29 -3.23 0.73
N LEU A 94 7.70 -3.48 -0.44
CA LEU A 94 6.67 -4.50 -0.63
C LEU A 94 7.19 -5.90 -0.31
N THR A 95 8.37 -6.25 -0.81
CA THR A 95 8.98 -7.56 -0.58
C THR A 95 9.27 -7.79 0.90
N VAL A 96 9.85 -6.81 1.57
CA VAL A 96 10.13 -6.90 3.02
C VAL A 96 8.84 -7.01 3.81
N ALA A 97 7.84 -6.19 3.49
CA ALA A 97 6.55 -6.22 4.17
C ALA A 97 5.83 -7.56 3.97
N ALA A 98 5.85 -8.10 2.76
CA ALA A 98 5.23 -9.39 2.48
C ALA A 98 5.86 -10.50 3.33
N LYS A 99 7.17 -10.50 3.50
CA LYS A 99 7.86 -11.47 4.37
C LYS A 99 7.49 -11.25 5.84
N THR A 100 7.50 -10.02 6.30
CA THR A 100 7.14 -9.67 7.69
C THR A 100 5.73 -10.12 8.02
N LEU A 101 4.79 -9.93 7.10
CA LEU A 101 3.38 -10.24 7.28
C LEU A 101 3.02 -11.66 6.81
N GLU A 102 4.01 -12.44 6.39
CA GLU A 102 3.85 -13.83 5.95
C GLU A 102 2.85 -13.98 4.81
N ALA A 103 2.88 -13.04 3.86
CA ALA A 103 2.04 -13.09 2.69
C ALA A 103 2.64 -13.98 1.61
N ASP A 104 1.80 -14.77 0.96
CA ASP A 104 2.22 -15.65 -0.15
C ASP A 104 2.44 -14.88 -1.43
N TRP A 105 1.61 -13.85 -1.68
CA TRP A 105 1.84 -12.91 -2.78
C TRP A 105 1.27 -11.54 -2.46
N ILE A 106 1.61 -10.59 -3.31
CA ILE A 106 1.17 -9.20 -3.25
C ILE A 106 0.25 -8.96 -4.44
N GLU A 107 -0.87 -8.32 -4.19
CA GLU A 107 -1.84 -8.02 -5.23
C GLU A 107 -2.20 -6.54 -5.19
N THR A 108 -2.33 -5.92 -6.35
CA THR A 108 -2.76 -4.53 -6.47
C THR A 108 -3.59 -4.35 -7.74
N ARG A 109 -4.46 -3.35 -7.72
CA ARG A 109 -5.08 -2.88 -8.95
C ARG A 109 -4.18 -1.83 -9.58
N CYS A 110 -4.07 -1.85 -10.90
CA CYS A 110 -3.33 -0.82 -11.60
C CYS A 110 -4.06 -0.41 -12.87
N ARG A 111 -3.92 0.86 -13.22
CA ARG A 111 -4.37 1.34 -14.52
C ARG A 111 -3.44 0.79 -15.59
N ALA A 112 -3.96 0.60 -16.80
CA ALA A 112 -3.16 0.11 -17.92
C ALA A 112 -1.89 0.96 -18.14
N SER A 113 -1.98 2.26 -17.91
CA SER A 113 -0.85 3.18 -18.05
C SER A 113 0.32 2.91 -17.10
N VAL A 114 0.10 2.23 -15.98
CA VAL A 114 1.15 1.89 -15.00
C VAL A 114 1.47 0.40 -14.97
N ALA A 115 0.74 -0.43 -15.71
CA ALA A 115 0.96 -1.87 -15.72
C ALA A 115 2.38 -2.25 -16.18
N THR A 116 2.94 -1.50 -17.13
CA THR A 116 4.31 -1.72 -17.60
C THR A 116 5.33 -1.57 -16.47
N LEU A 117 5.13 -0.57 -15.60
CA LEU A 117 5.99 -0.36 -14.43
C LEU A 117 5.91 -1.55 -13.47
N TYR A 118 4.70 -2.04 -13.19
CA TYR A 118 4.51 -3.20 -12.32
C TYR A 118 5.16 -4.46 -12.91
N ARG A 119 5.04 -4.69 -14.22
CA ARG A 119 5.70 -5.82 -14.87
C ARG A 119 7.22 -5.77 -14.70
N ARG A 120 7.82 -4.58 -14.78
CA ARG A 120 9.28 -4.42 -14.60
C ARG A 120 9.76 -4.82 -13.22
N ILE A 121 8.92 -4.70 -12.21
CA ILE A 121 9.29 -5.09 -10.84
C ILE A 121 8.78 -6.48 -10.46
N GLY A 122 8.30 -7.24 -11.45
CA GLY A 122 8.00 -8.65 -11.29
C GLY A 122 6.53 -9.02 -11.12
N PHE A 123 5.60 -8.07 -11.24
CA PHE A 123 4.17 -8.39 -11.17
C PHE A 123 3.67 -9.07 -12.45
N ASP A 124 2.82 -10.07 -12.26
CA ASP A 124 2.03 -10.66 -13.34
C ASP A 124 0.79 -9.78 -13.55
N THR A 125 0.66 -9.19 -14.73
CA THR A 125 -0.44 -8.29 -15.07
C THR A 125 -1.45 -8.92 -16.04
N SER A 126 -1.48 -10.26 -16.11
CA SER A 126 -2.40 -10.99 -16.99
C SER A 126 -3.84 -10.98 -16.48
N TYR A 127 -4.06 -10.71 -15.20
CA TYR A 127 -5.37 -10.64 -14.60
C TYR A 127 -5.98 -9.24 -14.78
N GLN A 128 -7.29 -9.21 -14.94
CA GLN A 128 -8.05 -7.97 -15.11
C GLN A 128 -9.08 -7.84 -14.01
N VAL A 129 -9.38 -6.60 -13.64
CA VAL A 129 -10.50 -6.27 -12.75
C VAL A 129 -11.66 -5.78 -13.60
N ALA A 130 -12.82 -6.40 -13.44
CA ALA A 130 -14.07 -5.97 -14.08
C ALA A 130 -15.00 -5.41 -13.00
N ILE A 131 -15.60 -4.26 -13.26
CA ILE A 131 -16.47 -3.57 -12.30
C ILE A 131 -17.82 -3.30 -12.96
N LEU A 132 -18.89 -3.71 -12.29
CA LEU A 132 -20.25 -3.35 -12.65
C LEU A 132 -20.83 -2.57 -11.47
N GLU A 133 -21.06 -1.28 -11.67
CA GLU A 133 -21.69 -0.46 -10.63
C GLU A 133 -23.18 -0.77 -10.55
N THR A 134 -23.66 -1.07 -9.36
CA THR A 134 -25.05 -1.48 -9.11
C THR A 134 -25.79 -0.52 -8.19
N SER A 135 -25.10 0.43 -7.60
CA SER A 135 -25.71 1.41 -6.71
C SER A 135 -26.41 2.51 -7.49
N ASN A 136 -27.41 3.06 -6.88
CA ASN A 136 -28.18 4.17 -7.40
C ASN A 136 -27.58 5.51 -7.01
#